data_ef773a36ed33669e89df9f0b22002ac8
#
_entry.id   ef773a36ed33669e89df9f0b22002ac8
#
_cell.length_a   1.000
_cell.length_b   1.000
_cell.length_c   1.000
_cell.angle_alpha   90.00
_cell.angle_beta   90.00
_cell.angle_gamma   90.00
#
_symmetry.space_group_name_H-M   'P 1'
#
loop_
_entity.id
_entity.type
_entity.pdbx_description
1 polymer ?
#
loop_
_entity_poly.entity_id
_entity_poly.type
_entity_poly.pdbx_seq_one_letter_code
_entity_poly.pdbx_strand_id
1 'polypeptide(L)'
;VVKSDDKILIIGSCTGSKKYSPTDEATENELDDPFLRKQKEEELSEYIVDAFNMYQGKQHKLTCEAFKMLQDQGKDVDFWILSAGYGLIKHDYKIIPYEVTFAQKSKKYIKNRGKILKIPSDFDKLITNYDKVILLLGKEYLLSLNFPRAIDENVEIIAMGGKQTEKLLPDQKNIRFIPAGKEEGKKYGAALIYLKGVILKKMVENKSI
;
A
#
# COMPACT_ATOMS: atom_id res chain seq x y z
N VAL A 1 -24.11 15.60 19.77
CA VAL A 1 -23.79 14.54 18.80
C VAL A 1 -22.31 14.28 18.95
N VAL A 2 -21.92 13.14 19.54
CA VAL A 2 -20.53 12.69 19.58
C VAL A 2 -20.17 12.38 18.11
N LYS A 3 -19.23 13.12 17.49
CA LYS A 3 -18.67 12.75 16.20
C LYS A 3 -18.16 11.31 16.36
N SER A 4 -18.69 10.39 15.58
CA SER A 4 -18.05 9.08 15.45
C SER A 4 -16.60 9.32 15.01
N ASP A 5 -15.65 8.63 15.63
CA ASP A 5 -14.27 8.70 15.17
C ASP A 5 -14.20 8.32 13.67
N ASP A 6 -13.42 9.08 12.90
CA ASP A 6 -13.25 8.83 11.47
C ASP A 6 -12.78 7.38 11.25
N LYS A 7 -13.39 6.70 10.30
CA LYS A 7 -12.94 5.39 9.86
C LYS A 7 -11.76 5.55 8.91
N ILE A 8 -10.61 4.99 9.29
CA ILE A 8 -9.32 5.23 8.64
C ILE A 8 -8.89 4.00 7.83
N LEU A 9 -8.45 4.23 6.60
CA LEU A 9 -7.79 3.23 5.78
C LEU A 9 -6.33 3.61 5.54
N ILE A 10 -5.40 2.71 5.84
CA ILE A 10 -4.00 2.84 5.43
C ILE A 10 -3.76 1.92 4.23
N ILE A 11 -3.15 2.45 3.15
CA ILE A 11 -2.71 1.64 2.01
C ILE A 11 -1.20 1.80 1.85
N GLY A 12 -0.49 0.70 2.12
CA GLY A 12 0.95 0.56 1.87
C GLY A 12 1.24 -0.17 0.56
N SER A 13 2.49 -0.15 0.12
CA SER A 13 2.96 -0.96 -1.01
C SER A 13 3.61 -2.26 -0.53
N CYS A 14 3.53 -3.31 -1.34
CA CYS A 14 4.36 -4.49 -1.15
C CYS A 14 5.86 -4.13 -1.23
N THR A 15 6.70 -5.00 -0.69
CA THR A 15 8.16 -4.83 -0.67
C THR A 15 8.86 -6.02 -1.34
N GLY A 16 10.04 -5.78 -1.94
CA GLY A 16 10.87 -6.86 -2.48
C GLY A 16 11.41 -7.80 -1.39
N SER A 17 11.68 -7.27 -0.19
CA SER A 17 12.10 -8.08 0.95
C SER A 17 10.89 -8.79 1.57
N LYS A 18 10.93 -10.12 1.61
CA LYS A 18 9.90 -11.01 2.15
C LYS A 18 10.44 -11.87 3.28
N LYS A 19 9.56 -12.45 4.07
CA LYS A 19 9.90 -13.35 5.19
C LYS A 19 10.56 -14.64 4.68
N TYR A 20 10.08 -15.14 3.55
CA TYR A 20 10.58 -16.34 2.91
C TYR A 20 10.97 -16.02 1.46
N SER A 21 12.05 -16.62 0.99
CA SER A 21 12.56 -16.51 -0.38
C SER A 21 13.06 -17.88 -0.84
N PRO A 22 12.15 -18.83 -1.08
CA PRO A 22 12.50 -20.12 -1.68
C PRO A 22 13.04 -19.90 -3.10
N THR A 23 13.80 -20.87 -3.62
CA THR A 23 14.36 -20.79 -4.98
C THR A 23 13.29 -20.79 -6.08
N ASP A 24 12.08 -21.23 -5.74
CA ASP A 24 10.96 -21.40 -6.66
C ASP A 24 9.77 -20.53 -6.22
N GLU A 25 10.00 -19.21 -6.09
CA GLU A 25 8.93 -18.25 -5.80
C GLU A 25 7.91 -18.19 -6.94
N ALA A 26 6.64 -17.91 -6.61
CA ALA A 26 5.59 -17.82 -7.60
C ALA A 26 5.85 -16.71 -8.63
N THR A 27 5.68 -17.03 -9.90
CA THR A 27 5.80 -16.08 -11.02
C THR A 27 4.49 -15.36 -11.30
N GLU A 28 4.54 -14.31 -12.13
CA GLU A 28 3.35 -13.57 -12.57
C GLU A 28 2.30 -14.48 -13.24
N ASN A 29 2.74 -15.37 -14.13
CA ASN A 29 1.84 -16.30 -14.84
C ASN A 29 1.15 -17.27 -13.87
N GLU A 30 1.88 -17.80 -12.89
CA GLU A 30 1.33 -18.71 -11.89
C GLU A 30 0.31 -18.01 -10.99
N LEU A 31 0.53 -16.74 -10.65
CA LEU A 31 -0.42 -15.96 -9.85
C LEU A 31 -1.69 -15.56 -10.64
N ASP A 32 -1.58 -15.37 -11.95
CA ASP A 32 -2.67 -14.91 -12.79
C ASP A 32 -3.62 -16.03 -13.21
N ASP A 33 -3.11 -17.24 -13.36
CA ASP A 33 -3.91 -18.42 -13.69
C ASP A 33 -4.43 -19.10 -12.41
N PRO A 34 -5.76 -19.20 -12.19
CA PRO A 34 -6.32 -19.77 -10.96
C PRO A 34 -5.88 -21.22 -10.68
N PHE A 35 -5.66 -22.02 -11.71
CA PHE A 35 -5.24 -23.41 -11.57
C PHE A 35 -3.76 -23.49 -11.17
N LEU A 36 -2.88 -22.78 -11.89
CA LEU A 36 -1.45 -22.75 -11.59
C LEU A 36 -1.20 -22.12 -10.21
N ARG A 37 -1.97 -21.09 -9.86
CA ARG A 37 -1.88 -20.45 -8.56
C ARG A 37 -2.20 -21.44 -7.43
N LYS A 38 -3.29 -22.19 -7.57
CA LYS A 38 -3.65 -23.20 -6.56
C LYS A 38 -2.58 -24.27 -6.41
N GLN A 39 -2.05 -24.77 -7.53
CA GLN A 39 -0.94 -25.72 -7.52
C GLN A 39 0.30 -25.14 -6.81
N LYS A 40 0.65 -23.89 -7.10
CA LYS A 40 1.79 -23.21 -6.48
C LYS A 40 1.58 -22.94 -5.00
N GLU A 41 0.36 -22.62 -4.59
CA GLU A 41 -0.01 -22.48 -3.17
C GLU A 41 0.09 -23.82 -2.40
N GLU A 42 -0.20 -24.95 -3.05
CA GLU A 42 0.00 -26.29 -2.47
C GLU A 42 1.50 -26.62 -2.35
N GLU A 43 2.31 -26.34 -3.40
CA GLU A 43 3.76 -26.54 -3.40
C GLU A 43 4.48 -25.71 -2.34
N LEU A 44 4.05 -24.45 -2.14
CA LEU A 44 4.65 -23.50 -1.20
C LEU A 44 3.87 -23.38 0.11
N SER A 45 3.08 -24.40 0.47
CA SER A 45 2.15 -24.34 1.61
C SER A 45 2.83 -24.03 2.95
N GLU A 46 4.07 -24.46 3.14
CA GLU A 46 4.87 -24.18 4.36
C GLU A 46 5.28 -22.70 4.48
N TYR A 47 5.26 -21.95 3.37
CA TYR A 47 5.61 -20.53 3.30
C TYR A 47 4.40 -19.60 3.32
N ILE A 48 3.18 -20.13 3.42
CA ILE A 48 1.96 -19.32 3.48
C ILE A 48 1.91 -18.55 4.79
N VAL A 49 1.85 -17.22 4.68
CA VAL A 49 1.59 -16.33 5.82
C VAL A 49 0.70 -15.16 5.37
N ASP A 50 0.14 -14.43 6.32
CA ASP A 50 -0.57 -13.20 5.99
C ASP A 50 0.39 -12.14 5.42
N ALA A 51 -0.16 -11.24 4.62
CA ALA A 51 0.61 -10.19 3.96
C ALA A 51 1.32 -9.25 4.96
N PHE A 52 0.72 -9.05 6.14
CA PHE A 52 1.32 -8.28 7.23
C PHE A 52 2.68 -8.82 7.65
N ASN A 53 2.81 -10.14 7.74
CA ASN A 53 4.04 -10.83 8.15
C ASN A 53 4.96 -11.20 6.98
N MET A 54 4.42 -11.31 5.75
CA MET A 54 5.21 -11.64 4.57
C MET A 54 6.20 -10.53 4.23
N TYR A 55 5.77 -9.27 4.21
CA TYR A 55 6.62 -8.17 3.78
C TYR A 55 7.55 -7.69 4.90
N GLN A 56 8.86 -7.57 4.59
CA GLN A 56 9.91 -7.29 5.57
C GLN A 56 10.62 -5.95 5.35
N GLY A 57 10.23 -5.18 4.34
CA GLY A 57 10.83 -3.87 4.08
C GLY A 57 10.59 -2.89 5.22
N LYS A 58 11.56 -2.02 5.49
CA LYS A 58 11.52 -1.09 6.64
C LYS A 58 10.30 -0.16 6.62
N GLN A 59 9.85 0.32 5.44
CA GLN A 59 8.63 1.12 5.35
C GLN A 59 7.41 0.33 5.80
N HIS A 60 7.28 -0.94 5.36
CA HIS A 60 6.17 -1.80 5.75
C HIS A 60 6.15 -2.02 7.26
N LYS A 61 7.30 -2.34 7.89
CA LYS A 61 7.40 -2.52 9.34
C LYS A 61 6.96 -1.28 10.12
N LEU A 62 7.41 -0.11 9.71
CA LEU A 62 6.99 1.16 10.32
C LEU A 62 5.49 1.43 10.13
N THR A 63 4.93 1.06 8.98
CA THR A 63 3.48 1.15 8.74
C THR A 63 2.71 0.20 9.65
N CYS A 64 3.19 -1.03 9.84
CA CYS A 64 2.61 -2.00 10.78
C CYS A 64 2.63 -1.49 12.23
N GLU A 65 3.72 -0.84 12.64
CA GLU A 65 3.82 -0.21 13.96
C GLU A 65 2.79 0.91 14.11
N ALA A 66 2.71 1.82 13.13
CA ALA A 66 1.74 2.92 13.14
C ALA A 66 0.28 2.41 13.15
N PHE A 67 -0.02 1.37 12.39
CA PHE A 67 -1.32 0.70 12.37
C PHE A 67 -1.69 0.16 13.76
N LYS A 68 -0.78 -0.58 14.42
CA LYS A 68 -1.00 -1.08 15.78
C LYS A 68 -1.20 0.06 16.79
N MET A 69 -0.39 1.12 16.70
CA MET A 69 -0.54 2.27 17.58
C MET A 69 -1.92 2.95 17.44
N LEU A 70 -2.48 3.04 16.23
CA LEU A 70 -3.83 3.57 16.02
C LEU A 70 -4.89 2.66 16.64
N GLN A 71 -4.74 1.34 16.50
CA GLN A 71 -5.62 0.37 17.17
C GLN A 71 -5.55 0.48 18.70
N ASP A 72 -4.34 0.62 19.25
CA ASP A 72 -4.13 0.80 20.70
C ASP A 72 -4.72 2.12 21.21
N GLN A 73 -4.83 3.13 20.34
CA GLN A 73 -5.52 4.41 20.61
C GLN A 73 -7.05 4.31 20.44
N GLY A 74 -7.58 3.12 20.12
CA GLY A 74 -9.03 2.89 19.94
C GLY A 74 -9.60 3.41 18.62
N LYS A 75 -8.76 3.70 17.60
CA LYS A 75 -9.22 4.17 16.30
C LYS A 75 -9.78 3.02 15.46
N ASP A 76 -10.86 3.29 14.71
CA ASP A 76 -11.37 2.39 13.67
C ASP A 76 -10.46 2.50 12.45
N VAL A 77 -9.52 1.56 12.32
CA VAL A 77 -8.48 1.59 11.28
C VAL A 77 -8.30 0.23 10.62
N ASP A 78 -8.25 0.23 9.29
CA ASP A 78 -7.88 -0.92 8.49
C ASP A 78 -6.55 -0.68 7.75
N PHE A 79 -5.82 -1.77 7.51
CA PHE A 79 -4.57 -1.72 6.73
C PHE A 79 -4.67 -2.64 5.52
N TRP A 80 -4.44 -2.08 4.33
CA TRP A 80 -4.40 -2.78 3.07
C TRP A 80 -3.05 -2.59 2.38
N ILE A 81 -2.69 -3.55 1.55
CA ILE A 81 -1.40 -3.58 0.84
C ILE A 81 -1.67 -3.67 -0.65
N LEU A 82 -1.12 -2.74 -1.41
CA LEU A 82 -1.13 -2.79 -2.85
C LEU A 82 0.06 -3.61 -3.33
N SER A 83 -0.23 -4.82 -3.83
CA SER A 83 0.73 -5.81 -4.30
C SER A 83 0.78 -5.87 -5.82
N ALA A 84 1.98 -5.95 -6.40
CA ALA A 84 2.17 -6.17 -7.82
C ALA A 84 1.77 -7.60 -8.25
N GLY A 85 1.79 -8.56 -7.33
CA GLY A 85 1.39 -9.95 -7.58
C GLY A 85 -0.08 -10.22 -7.30
N TYR A 86 -0.62 -9.65 -6.22
CA TYR A 86 -1.95 -9.99 -5.68
C TYR A 86 -3.00 -8.88 -5.82
N GLY A 87 -2.63 -7.70 -6.31
CA GLY A 87 -3.56 -6.56 -6.35
C GLY A 87 -3.74 -5.89 -4.99
N LEU A 88 -4.92 -5.39 -4.71
CA LEU A 88 -5.23 -4.71 -3.45
C LEU A 88 -5.76 -5.73 -2.43
N ILE A 89 -4.97 -6.05 -1.42
CA ILE A 89 -5.25 -7.09 -0.43
C ILE A 89 -5.25 -6.55 0.99
N LYS A 90 -6.11 -7.09 1.85
CA LYS A 90 -6.09 -6.78 3.28
C LYS A 90 -4.85 -7.36 3.94
N HIS A 91 -4.38 -6.75 5.01
CA HIS A 91 -3.15 -7.14 5.71
C HIS A 91 -3.13 -8.59 6.21
N ASP A 92 -4.29 -9.18 6.52
CA ASP A 92 -4.47 -10.55 7.00
C ASP A 92 -4.66 -11.59 5.88
N TYR A 93 -4.70 -11.14 4.61
CA TYR A 93 -4.81 -12.03 3.46
C TYR A 93 -3.59 -12.94 3.35
N LYS A 94 -3.81 -14.24 3.17
CA LYS A 94 -2.76 -15.25 3.06
C LYS A 94 -2.13 -15.24 1.68
N ILE A 95 -0.80 -15.17 1.63
CA ILE A 95 -0.02 -15.16 0.39
C ILE A 95 1.17 -16.12 0.48
N ILE A 96 1.63 -16.59 -0.67
CA ILE A 96 2.91 -17.29 -0.83
C ILE A 96 4.00 -16.30 -1.26
N PRO A 97 5.29 -16.65 -1.13
CA PRO A 97 6.40 -15.90 -1.72
C PRO A 97 6.26 -15.83 -3.26
N TYR A 98 6.56 -14.67 -3.84
CA TYR A 98 6.42 -14.45 -5.27
C TYR A 98 7.42 -13.40 -5.78
N GLU A 99 7.76 -13.46 -7.06
CA GLU A 99 8.66 -12.51 -7.70
C GLU A 99 7.93 -11.70 -8.78
N VAL A 100 7.13 -10.71 -8.36
CA VAL A 100 6.47 -9.74 -9.24
C VAL A 100 6.65 -8.33 -8.66
N THR A 101 7.06 -7.38 -9.49
CA THR A 101 7.34 -6.01 -9.07
C THR A 101 6.92 -4.98 -10.12
N PHE A 102 6.55 -3.77 -9.66
CA PHE A 102 6.39 -2.60 -10.52
C PHE A 102 7.72 -1.83 -10.72
N ALA A 103 8.74 -2.10 -9.91
CA ALA A 103 10.03 -1.42 -10.02
C ALA A 103 10.64 -1.60 -11.41
N GLN A 104 11.11 -0.48 -12.00
CA GLN A 104 11.75 -0.44 -13.32
C GLN A 104 10.87 -0.93 -14.50
N LYS A 105 9.57 -1.11 -14.29
CA LYS A 105 8.62 -1.48 -15.35
C LYS A 105 8.11 -0.24 -16.09
N SER A 106 7.76 -0.43 -17.37
CA SER A 106 7.17 0.65 -18.18
C SER A 106 5.80 1.08 -17.64
N LYS A 107 5.44 2.34 -17.86
CA LYS A 107 4.11 2.88 -17.52
C LYS A 107 2.98 2.04 -18.14
N LYS A 108 3.17 1.57 -19.37
CA LYS A 108 2.20 0.71 -20.08
C LYS A 108 2.00 -0.61 -19.35
N TYR A 109 3.09 -1.27 -18.94
CA TYR A 109 3.04 -2.53 -18.19
C TYR A 109 2.30 -2.32 -16.85
N ILE A 110 2.70 -1.31 -16.07
CA ILE A 110 2.12 -1.03 -14.75
C ILE A 110 0.61 -0.82 -14.84
N LYS A 111 0.15 0.01 -15.80
CA LYS A 111 -1.29 0.25 -16.01
C LYS A 111 -2.04 -1.00 -16.46
N ASN A 112 -1.44 -1.80 -17.35
CA ASN A 112 -2.04 -3.06 -17.80
C ASN A 112 -2.14 -4.07 -16.65
N ARG A 113 -1.06 -4.24 -15.88
CA ARG A 113 -1.04 -5.10 -14.69
C ARG A 113 -2.09 -4.66 -13.66
N GLY A 114 -2.21 -3.36 -13.44
CA GLY A 114 -3.26 -2.81 -12.57
C GLY A 114 -4.67 -3.18 -13.02
N LYS A 115 -4.93 -3.21 -14.34
CA LYS A 115 -6.22 -3.62 -14.90
C LYS A 115 -6.48 -5.12 -14.71
N ILE A 116 -5.46 -5.97 -15.00
CA ILE A 116 -5.55 -7.44 -14.83
C ILE A 116 -5.90 -7.76 -13.37
N LEU A 117 -5.23 -7.13 -12.42
CA LEU A 117 -5.46 -7.31 -10.99
C LEU A 117 -6.66 -6.50 -10.45
N LYS A 118 -7.44 -5.83 -11.30
CA LYS A 118 -8.61 -5.00 -10.95
C LYS A 118 -8.31 -3.90 -9.92
N ILE A 119 -7.05 -3.50 -9.77
CA ILE A 119 -6.59 -2.56 -8.74
C ILE A 119 -7.41 -1.25 -8.73
N PRO A 120 -7.65 -0.55 -9.88
CA PRO A 120 -8.41 0.69 -9.86
C PRO A 120 -9.86 0.52 -9.38
N SER A 121 -10.56 -0.53 -9.85
CA SER A 121 -11.97 -0.77 -9.48
C SER A 121 -12.12 -1.20 -8.03
N ASP A 122 -11.18 -1.99 -7.53
CA ASP A 122 -11.22 -2.46 -6.14
C ASP A 122 -10.86 -1.32 -5.18
N PHE A 123 -9.93 -0.45 -5.58
CA PHE A 123 -9.64 0.78 -4.84
C PHE A 123 -10.86 1.68 -4.72
N ASP A 124 -11.58 1.93 -5.83
CA ASP A 124 -12.76 2.79 -5.83
C ASP A 124 -13.85 2.26 -4.90
N LYS A 125 -14.12 0.95 -4.94
CA LYS A 125 -15.08 0.30 -4.05
C LYS A 125 -14.63 0.32 -2.60
N LEU A 126 -13.33 0.14 -2.36
CA LEU A 126 -12.78 0.08 -1.01
C LEU A 126 -12.90 1.41 -0.28
N ILE A 127 -12.45 2.50 -0.91
CA ILE A 127 -12.34 3.81 -0.27
C ILE A 127 -13.67 4.39 0.15
N THR A 128 -14.78 4.05 -0.50
CA THR A 128 -16.13 4.54 -0.14
C THR A 128 -16.61 4.09 1.24
N ASN A 129 -15.92 3.12 1.86
CA ASN A 129 -16.24 2.63 3.20
C ASN A 129 -15.47 3.37 4.32
N TYR A 130 -14.71 4.42 3.97
CA TYR A 130 -13.82 5.13 4.90
C TYR A 130 -14.01 6.64 4.78
N ASP A 131 -13.82 7.33 5.89
CA ASP A 131 -13.83 8.80 5.94
C ASP A 131 -12.46 9.34 5.51
N LYS A 132 -11.39 8.61 5.83
CA LYS A 132 -10.00 9.00 5.59
C LYS A 132 -9.16 7.86 5.05
N VAL A 133 -8.41 8.13 3.99
CA VAL A 133 -7.49 7.17 3.35
C VAL A 133 -6.07 7.73 3.31
N ILE A 134 -5.13 6.98 3.87
CA ILE A 134 -3.70 7.34 3.92
C ILE A 134 -2.93 6.50 2.90
N LEU A 135 -2.38 7.14 1.88
CA LEU A 135 -1.63 6.50 0.79
C LEU A 135 -0.12 6.63 1.00
N LEU A 136 0.54 5.50 1.31
CA LEU A 136 2.00 5.41 1.42
C LEU A 136 2.63 4.86 0.12
N LEU A 137 2.09 5.25 -1.01
CA LEU A 137 2.38 4.70 -2.32
C LEU A 137 3.43 5.53 -3.07
N GLY A 138 4.32 4.86 -3.80
CA GLY A 138 5.20 5.49 -4.78
C GLY A 138 4.50 5.69 -6.12
N LYS A 139 5.22 6.37 -7.06
CA LYS A 139 4.75 6.69 -8.41
C LYS A 139 4.21 5.46 -9.14
N GLU A 140 4.93 4.35 -9.10
CA GLU A 140 4.59 3.13 -9.81
C GLU A 140 3.25 2.56 -9.33
N TYR A 141 3.03 2.57 -8.03
CA TYR A 141 1.79 2.11 -7.41
C TYR A 141 0.61 3.05 -7.70
N LEU A 142 0.82 4.36 -7.72
CA LEU A 142 -0.22 5.31 -8.17
C LEU A 142 -0.58 5.10 -9.66
N LEU A 143 0.40 4.78 -10.50
CA LEU A 143 0.14 4.44 -11.91
C LEU A 143 -0.69 3.15 -12.05
N SER A 144 -0.52 2.16 -11.17
CA SER A 144 -1.35 0.95 -11.18
C SER A 144 -2.80 1.22 -10.75
N LEU A 145 -3.03 2.26 -9.93
CA LEU A 145 -4.35 2.83 -9.60
C LEU A 145 -4.93 3.71 -10.71
N ASN A 146 -4.22 3.82 -11.85
CA ASN A 146 -4.57 4.65 -12.99
C ASN A 146 -4.56 6.18 -12.73
N PHE A 147 -3.76 6.65 -11.75
CA PHE A 147 -3.55 8.08 -11.57
C PHE A 147 -2.78 8.71 -12.76
N PRO A 148 -2.99 10.02 -13.09
CA PRO A 148 -3.91 10.95 -12.42
C PRO A 148 -5.37 10.69 -12.83
N ARG A 149 -6.28 10.77 -11.88
CA ARG A 149 -7.73 10.68 -12.05
C ARG A 149 -8.44 11.30 -10.85
N ALA A 150 -9.70 11.69 -11.01
CA ALA A 150 -10.54 12.15 -9.91
C ALA A 150 -10.81 11.00 -8.91
N ILE A 151 -11.01 11.37 -7.66
CA ILE A 151 -11.39 10.49 -6.55
C ILE A 151 -12.69 11.03 -5.95
N ASP A 152 -13.46 10.17 -5.31
CA ASP A 152 -14.68 10.56 -4.59
C ASP A 152 -14.37 11.69 -3.59
N GLU A 153 -15.11 12.80 -3.70
CA GLU A 153 -14.89 14.00 -2.89
C GLU A 153 -15.33 13.83 -1.42
N ASN A 154 -16.11 12.78 -1.12
CA ASN A 154 -16.54 12.48 0.25
C ASN A 154 -15.47 11.81 1.10
N VAL A 155 -14.36 11.36 0.50
CA VAL A 155 -13.27 10.67 1.17
C VAL A 155 -12.06 11.60 1.29
N GLU A 156 -11.56 11.86 2.48
CA GLU A 156 -10.29 12.59 2.66
C GLU A 156 -9.12 11.70 2.29
N ILE A 157 -8.27 12.14 1.36
CA ILE A 157 -7.05 11.43 0.96
C ILE A 157 -5.83 12.15 1.52
N ILE A 158 -5.00 11.43 2.27
CA ILE A 158 -3.68 11.88 2.70
C ILE A 158 -2.64 11.09 1.93
N ALA A 159 -2.01 11.70 0.94
CA ALA A 159 -0.98 11.06 0.14
C ALA A 159 0.43 11.52 0.53
N MET A 160 1.37 10.60 0.69
CA MET A 160 2.75 10.90 1.07
C MET A 160 3.72 10.50 -0.04
N GLY A 161 4.66 11.37 -0.38
CA GLY A 161 5.66 11.03 -1.39
C GLY A 161 6.57 12.16 -1.80
N GLY A 162 7.39 11.92 -2.83
CA GLY A 162 8.22 12.93 -3.47
C GLY A 162 7.48 13.64 -4.60
N LYS A 163 8.16 14.60 -5.26
CA LYS A 163 7.62 15.41 -6.37
C LYS A 163 6.98 14.61 -7.50
N GLN A 164 7.45 13.38 -7.77
CA GLN A 164 6.86 12.54 -8.83
C GLN A 164 5.51 11.94 -8.42
N THR A 165 5.33 11.68 -7.13
CA THR A 165 4.04 11.25 -6.55
C THR A 165 3.05 12.40 -6.58
N GLU A 166 3.46 13.57 -6.12
CA GLU A 166 2.66 14.80 -6.11
C GLU A 166 2.07 15.12 -7.49
N LYS A 167 2.90 15.07 -8.55
CA LYS A 167 2.47 15.32 -9.94
C LYS A 167 1.41 14.36 -10.49
N LEU A 168 1.19 13.24 -9.85
CA LEU A 168 0.17 12.26 -10.22
C LEU A 168 -1.15 12.46 -9.47
N LEU A 169 -1.15 13.24 -8.39
CA LEU A 169 -2.37 13.52 -7.66
C LEU A 169 -3.21 14.56 -8.40
N PRO A 170 -4.54 14.40 -8.46
CA PRO A 170 -5.42 15.43 -8.99
C PRO A 170 -5.48 16.64 -8.06
N ASP A 171 -5.73 17.81 -8.61
CA ASP A 171 -6.00 19.03 -7.84
C ASP A 171 -7.44 18.99 -7.31
N GLN A 172 -7.63 18.36 -6.14
CA GLN A 172 -8.92 18.23 -5.46
C GLN A 172 -8.79 18.63 -3.99
N LYS A 173 -9.79 19.30 -3.45
CA LYS A 173 -9.79 19.86 -2.09
C LYS A 173 -9.72 18.80 -0.99
N ASN A 174 -10.22 17.61 -1.27
CA ASN A 174 -10.20 16.46 -0.36
C ASN A 174 -8.87 15.69 -0.37
N ILE A 175 -7.87 16.16 -1.14
CA ILE A 175 -6.54 15.52 -1.20
C ILE A 175 -5.52 16.41 -0.51
N ARG A 176 -4.94 15.92 0.57
CA ARG A 176 -3.82 16.52 1.27
C ARG A 176 -2.53 15.78 0.92
N PHE A 177 -1.56 16.50 0.34
CA PHE A 177 -0.24 15.95 0.07
C PHE A 177 0.73 16.28 1.21
N ILE A 178 1.47 15.27 1.65
CA ILE A 178 2.55 15.40 2.64
C ILE A 178 3.87 15.07 1.95
N PRO A 179 4.79 16.04 1.82
CA PRO A 179 6.09 15.80 1.22
C PRO A 179 6.89 14.74 2.00
N ALA A 180 7.52 13.84 1.26
CA ALA A 180 8.44 12.83 1.76
C ALA A 180 9.66 12.75 0.81
N GLY A 181 10.32 13.87 0.63
CA GLY A 181 11.48 14.07 -0.24
C GLY A 181 12.80 14.16 0.53
N LYS A 182 13.84 14.65 -0.15
CA LYS A 182 15.20 14.73 0.41
C LYS A 182 15.29 15.64 1.65
N GLU A 183 14.54 16.72 1.68
CA GLU A 183 14.54 17.68 2.79
C GLU A 183 13.92 17.07 4.04
N GLU A 184 12.76 16.41 3.87
CA GLU A 184 12.11 15.68 4.96
C GLU A 184 12.98 14.49 5.42
N GLY A 185 13.67 13.81 4.48
CA GLY A 185 14.63 12.77 4.83
C GLY A 185 15.75 13.28 5.76
N LYS A 186 16.31 14.46 5.49
CA LYS A 186 17.27 15.10 6.37
C LYS A 186 16.66 15.48 7.71
N LYS A 187 15.46 16.11 7.69
CA LYS A 187 14.74 16.53 8.90
C LYS A 187 14.44 15.38 9.85
N TYR A 188 14.06 14.23 9.31
CA TYR A 188 13.69 13.03 10.09
C TYR A 188 14.83 12.03 10.29
N GLY A 189 16.02 12.27 9.71
CA GLY A 189 17.14 11.32 9.76
C GLY A 189 16.79 9.98 9.10
N ALA A 190 16.01 9.99 8.02
CA ALA A 190 15.45 8.81 7.40
C ALA A 190 15.75 8.73 5.90
N ALA A 191 16.08 7.53 5.41
CA ALA A 191 16.22 7.32 3.97
C ALA A 191 14.86 7.33 3.26
N LEU A 192 14.84 7.82 2.02
CA LEU A 192 13.60 8.02 1.23
C LEU A 192 12.76 6.76 1.09
N ILE A 193 13.40 5.59 1.04
CA ILE A 193 12.73 4.29 0.85
C ILE A 193 11.78 3.92 1.99
N TYR A 194 11.98 4.47 3.20
CA TYR A 194 11.11 4.20 4.35
C TYR A 194 10.58 5.47 5.03
N LEU A 195 10.86 6.63 4.47
CA LEU A 195 10.52 7.94 5.05
C LEU A 195 9.01 8.11 5.29
N LYS A 196 8.17 7.63 4.36
CA LYS A 196 6.71 7.71 4.52
C LYS A 196 6.22 6.96 5.77
N GLY A 197 6.83 5.80 6.07
CA GLY A 197 6.53 5.07 7.30
C GLY A 197 6.95 5.84 8.56
N VAL A 198 8.09 6.54 8.52
CA VAL A 198 8.55 7.41 9.62
C VAL A 198 7.58 8.57 9.83
N ILE A 199 7.17 9.24 8.75
CA ILE A 199 6.22 10.36 8.83
C ILE A 199 4.88 9.89 9.40
N LEU A 200 4.32 8.78 8.88
CA LEU A 200 3.07 8.23 9.38
C LEU A 200 3.16 7.94 10.89
N LYS A 201 4.21 7.24 11.33
CA LYS A 201 4.40 6.92 12.75
C LYS A 201 4.42 8.19 13.62
N LYS A 202 5.15 9.22 13.20
CA LYS A 202 5.17 10.52 13.90
C LYS A 202 3.81 11.22 13.92
N MET A 203 3.03 11.12 12.84
CA MET A 203 1.67 11.67 12.83
C MET A 203 0.77 10.98 13.84
N VAL A 204 0.89 9.65 13.97
CA VAL A 204 0.16 8.86 14.99
C VAL A 204 0.60 9.25 16.40
N GLU A 205 1.91 9.33 16.66
CA GLU A 205 2.48 9.77 17.95
C GLU A 205 1.96 11.15 18.37
N ASN A 206 1.86 12.08 17.41
CA ASN A 206 1.42 13.45 17.62
C ASN A 206 -0.12 13.63 17.53
N LYS A 207 -0.89 12.56 17.35
CA LYS A 207 -2.36 12.59 17.17
C LYS A 207 -2.81 13.57 16.09
N SER A 208 -2.11 13.62 14.95
CA SER A 208 -2.32 14.56 13.84
C SER A 208 -2.90 13.91 12.57
N ILE A 209 -3.54 12.75 12.73
CA ILE A 209 -4.24 12.02 11.66
C ILE A 209 -5.75 12.34 11.70
#